data_0b740f4fe420e8ce8a60e8c681ea2359
#
_entry.id   0b740f4fe420e8ce8a60e8c681ea2359
#
_cell.length_a   1.000
_cell.length_b   1.000
_cell.length_c   1.000
_cell.angle_alpha   90.00
_cell.angle_beta   90.00
_cell.angle_gamma   90.00
#
_symmetry.space_group_name_H-M   'P 1'
#
loop_
_entity.id
_entity.type
_entity.pdbx_description
1 polymer ?
#
loop_
_entity_poly.entity_id
_entity_poly.type
_entity_poly.pdbx_seq_one_letter_code
_entity_poly.pdbx_strand_id
1 'polypeptide(L)'
;MSKQDDPMSIPDETRLFRRINPNWIVYDQNRKERRPTSQNFDDSLDGTPMSVYAENIAIANGNTPADFLKGHWSAWYLAAVHAGAMRQNGQRVYPDLLNQDAADYQPSHAAVAGPKDNKTRKKLANGYEWVIAPPNRYEPD
;
A
#
# COMPACT_ATOMS: atom_id res chain seq x y z
N MET A 1 19.83 19.72 7.94
CA MET A 1 18.38 19.82 7.77
C MET A 1 17.72 18.51 8.20
N SER A 2 16.73 18.61 9.06
CA SER A 2 16.00 17.43 9.49
C SER A 2 15.14 16.89 8.34
N LYS A 3 15.07 15.57 8.21
CA LYS A 3 14.18 14.95 7.24
C LYS A 3 12.72 15.29 7.48
N GLN A 4 12.36 15.66 8.74
CA GLN A 4 10.99 16.02 9.10
C GLN A 4 10.57 17.36 8.49
N ASP A 5 11.51 18.18 8.06
CA ASP A 5 11.19 19.46 7.44
C ASP A 5 11.01 19.35 5.93
N ASP A 6 11.25 18.17 5.35
CA ASP A 6 11.05 17.92 3.94
C ASP A 6 9.55 17.71 3.69
N PRO A 7 8.88 18.54 2.84
CA PRO A 7 7.46 18.36 2.56
C PRO A 7 7.16 17.03 1.88
N MET A 8 8.17 16.35 1.33
CA MET A 8 8.01 15.04 0.70
C MET A 8 8.37 13.91 1.67
N SER A 9 8.69 14.21 2.93
CA SER A 9 9.03 13.16 3.88
C SER A 9 7.79 12.34 4.24
N ILE A 10 8.02 11.10 4.66
CA ILE A 10 6.95 10.18 5.03
C ILE A 10 7.15 9.80 6.50
N PRO A 11 6.44 10.48 7.43
CA PRO A 11 6.53 10.14 8.85
C PRO A 11 6.00 8.75 9.15
N ASP A 12 6.40 8.20 10.30
CA ASP A 12 6.01 6.84 10.70
C ASP A 12 4.51 6.65 10.82
N GLU A 13 3.77 7.68 11.23
CA GLU A 13 2.31 7.59 11.37
C GLU A 13 1.57 7.69 10.05
N THR A 14 2.25 7.98 8.94
CA THR A 14 1.61 8.11 7.64
C THR A 14 1.08 6.77 7.16
N ARG A 15 -0.17 6.76 6.70
CA ARG A 15 -0.72 5.59 6.02
C ARG A 15 -0.20 5.53 4.60
N LEU A 16 0.09 4.32 4.16
CA LEU A 16 0.56 4.05 2.81
C LEU A 16 -0.52 3.22 2.11
N PHE A 17 -1.10 3.77 1.06
CA PHE A 17 -2.14 3.07 0.30
C PHE A 17 -1.51 2.04 -0.62
N ARG A 18 -2.03 0.83 -0.56
CA ARG A 18 -1.61 -0.26 -1.44
C ARG A 18 -2.82 -0.80 -2.18
N ARG A 19 -2.73 -0.88 -3.51
CA ARG A 19 -3.75 -1.52 -4.34
C ARG A 19 -3.75 -3.02 -4.06
N ILE A 20 -4.94 -3.57 -3.86
CA ILE A 20 -5.10 -4.99 -3.51
C ILE A 20 -5.78 -5.71 -4.67
N ASN A 21 -5.11 -6.73 -5.18
CA ASN A 21 -5.61 -7.56 -6.27
C ASN A 21 -6.86 -8.31 -5.79
N PRO A 22 -7.99 -8.21 -6.51
CA PRO A 22 -9.21 -8.91 -6.10
C PRO A 22 -9.08 -10.44 -6.07
N ASN A 23 -8.07 -10.99 -6.76
CA ASN A 23 -7.81 -12.42 -6.74
C ASN A 23 -6.97 -12.87 -5.54
N TRP A 24 -6.43 -11.93 -4.77
CA TRP A 24 -5.55 -12.22 -3.62
C TRP A 24 -6.20 -11.77 -2.32
N ILE A 25 -7.45 -12.18 -2.13
CA ILE A 25 -8.25 -11.86 -0.96
C ILE A 25 -8.87 -13.16 -0.47
N VAL A 26 -8.82 -13.38 0.85
CA VAL A 26 -9.39 -14.58 1.47
C VAL A 26 -10.31 -14.15 2.61
N TYR A 27 -11.25 -15.02 2.97
CA TYR A 27 -12.09 -14.78 4.13
C TYR A 27 -11.36 -15.22 5.39
N ASP A 28 -11.27 -14.31 6.36
CA ASP A 28 -10.61 -14.56 7.63
C ASP A 28 -11.65 -14.91 8.68
N GLN A 29 -11.67 -16.18 9.09
CA GLN A 29 -12.64 -16.68 10.07
C GLN A 29 -12.51 -16.00 11.43
N ASN A 30 -11.28 -15.63 11.81
CA ASN A 30 -11.04 -15.01 13.10
C ASN A 30 -11.53 -13.57 13.16
N ARG A 31 -11.36 -12.84 12.07
CA ARG A 31 -11.80 -11.44 11.96
C ARG A 31 -13.21 -11.32 11.40
N LYS A 32 -13.74 -12.40 10.84
CA LYS A 32 -15.05 -12.46 10.18
C LYS A 32 -15.16 -11.40 9.09
N GLU A 33 -14.09 -11.26 8.31
CA GLU A 33 -14.02 -10.33 7.19
C GLU A 33 -13.08 -10.86 6.12
N ARG A 34 -13.19 -10.33 4.92
CA ARG A 34 -12.22 -10.59 3.87
C ARG A 34 -10.96 -9.78 4.16
N ARG A 35 -9.80 -10.41 3.97
CA ARG A 35 -8.52 -9.75 4.17
C ARG A 35 -7.62 -9.95 2.97
N PRO A 36 -6.69 -9.01 2.72
CA PRO A 36 -5.68 -9.22 1.68
C PRO A 36 -4.69 -10.28 2.12
N THR A 37 -4.28 -11.14 1.19
CA THR A 37 -3.22 -12.10 1.45
C THR A 37 -1.86 -11.41 1.46
N SER A 38 -0.86 -12.06 2.03
CA SER A 38 0.51 -11.53 2.06
C SER A 38 1.11 -11.33 0.67
N GLN A 39 0.59 -11.99 -0.35
CA GLN A 39 1.02 -11.83 -1.73
C GLN A 39 0.90 -10.38 -2.23
N ASN A 40 -0.04 -9.61 -1.66
CA ASN A 40 -0.21 -8.21 -2.04
C ASN A 40 0.93 -7.32 -1.56
N PHE A 41 1.75 -7.80 -0.62
CA PHE A 41 2.78 -6.98 0.03
C PHE A 41 4.18 -7.45 -0.39
N ASP A 42 4.39 -7.50 -1.69
CA ASP A 42 5.63 -7.96 -2.29
C ASP A 42 6.12 -6.95 -3.34
N ASP A 43 7.36 -7.11 -3.74
CA ASP A 43 7.93 -6.33 -4.83
C ASP A 43 7.30 -6.74 -6.16
N SER A 44 7.44 -5.88 -7.16
CA SER A 44 6.99 -6.19 -8.51
C SER A 44 7.82 -7.31 -9.12
N LEU A 45 7.23 -8.01 -10.09
CA LEU A 45 7.91 -9.14 -10.76
C LEU A 45 9.20 -8.73 -11.45
N ASP A 46 9.32 -7.47 -11.85
CA ASP A 46 10.53 -6.95 -12.49
C ASP A 46 11.62 -6.55 -11.49
N GLY A 47 11.38 -6.76 -10.19
CA GLY A 47 12.35 -6.46 -9.14
C GLY A 47 12.26 -5.05 -8.57
N THR A 48 11.36 -4.21 -9.06
CA THR A 48 11.17 -2.89 -8.46
C THR A 48 10.52 -3.02 -7.09
N PRO A 49 10.86 -2.12 -6.14
CA PRO A 49 10.27 -2.17 -4.80
C PRO A 49 8.74 -2.05 -4.82
N MET A 50 8.11 -2.56 -3.76
CA MET A 50 6.66 -2.48 -3.60
C MET A 50 6.21 -1.03 -3.69
N SER A 51 5.23 -0.76 -4.57
CA SER A 51 4.68 0.58 -4.79
C SER A 51 3.53 0.85 -3.85
N VAL A 52 3.55 2.02 -3.23
CA VAL A 52 2.47 2.50 -2.37
C VAL A 52 2.25 3.99 -2.64
N TYR A 53 1.23 4.56 -2.01
CA TYR A 53 0.93 5.99 -2.12
C TYR A 53 0.82 6.57 -0.72
N ALA A 54 1.67 7.56 -0.42
CA ALA A 54 1.73 8.18 0.90
C ALA A 54 0.54 9.13 1.08
N GLU A 55 -0.28 8.87 2.10
CA GLU A 55 -1.52 9.62 2.35
C GLU A 55 -1.26 11.11 2.55
N ASN A 56 -0.23 11.47 3.32
CA ASN A 56 0.07 12.88 3.57
C ASN A 56 0.34 13.66 2.27
N ILE A 57 1.04 13.04 1.34
CA ILE A 57 1.36 13.67 0.07
C ILE A 57 0.13 13.69 -0.84
N ALA A 58 -0.66 12.61 -0.81
CA ALA A 58 -1.90 12.53 -1.58
C ALA A 58 -2.87 13.64 -1.17
N ILE A 59 -3.06 13.85 0.14
CA ILE A 59 -3.92 14.91 0.64
C ILE A 59 -3.42 16.28 0.21
N ALA A 60 -2.12 16.52 0.31
CA ALA A 60 -1.52 17.79 -0.11
C ALA A 60 -1.73 18.08 -1.59
N ASN A 61 -1.91 17.05 -2.41
CA ASN A 61 -2.14 17.19 -3.86
C ASN A 61 -3.63 17.10 -4.23
N GLY A 62 -4.52 17.07 -3.24
CA GLY A 62 -5.96 17.04 -3.51
C GLY A 62 -6.49 15.68 -3.95
N ASN A 63 -5.73 14.62 -3.77
CA ASN A 63 -6.16 13.28 -4.15
C ASN A 63 -7.01 12.63 -3.06
N THR A 64 -8.00 11.86 -3.48
CA THR A 64 -8.81 11.00 -2.61
C THR A 64 -8.41 9.55 -2.83
N PRO A 65 -8.76 8.64 -1.91
CA PRO A 65 -8.46 7.22 -2.10
C PRO A 65 -8.98 6.66 -3.42
N ALA A 66 -10.16 7.09 -3.87
CA ALA A 66 -10.73 6.61 -5.13
C ALA A 66 -9.86 6.95 -6.33
N ASP A 67 -9.04 8.00 -6.25
CA ASP A 67 -8.16 8.38 -7.35
C ASP A 67 -7.13 7.30 -7.70
N PHE A 68 -6.84 6.41 -6.77
CA PHE A 68 -5.86 5.33 -6.99
C PHE A 68 -6.49 4.08 -7.58
N LEU A 69 -7.81 4.04 -7.75
CA LEU A 69 -8.54 2.90 -8.29
C LEU A 69 -9.32 3.27 -9.55
N LYS A 70 -8.68 4.02 -10.46
CA LYS A 70 -9.30 4.45 -11.72
C LYS A 70 -8.77 3.61 -12.89
N GLY A 71 -9.52 3.57 -13.97
CA GLY A 71 -9.10 2.92 -15.20
C GLY A 71 -8.79 1.45 -15.00
N HIS A 72 -7.57 1.08 -15.29
CA HIS A 72 -7.08 -0.30 -15.14
C HIS A 72 -7.31 -0.89 -13.75
N TRP A 73 -7.37 -0.03 -12.72
CA TRP A 73 -7.47 -0.45 -11.32
C TRP A 73 -8.90 -0.38 -10.78
N SER A 74 -9.89 -0.15 -11.63
CA SER A 74 -11.26 0.12 -11.17
C SER A 74 -11.92 -1.04 -10.44
N ALA A 75 -11.48 -2.28 -10.69
CA ALA A 75 -12.01 -3.47 -10.02
C ALA A 75 -11.17 -3.90 -8.81
N TRP A 76 -10.16 -3.14 -8.47
CA TRP A 76 -9.27 -3.44 -7.35
C TRP A 76 -9.77 -2.77 -6.07
N TYR A 77 -9.13 -3.12 -4.96
CA TYR A 77 -9.44 -2.54 -3.65
C TYR A 77 -8.22 -1.79 -3.12
N LEU A 78 -8.41 -1.08 -2.03
CA LEU A 78 -7.34 -0.26 -1.46
C LEU A 78 -7.24 -0.54 0.03
N ALA A 79 -6.05 -0.92 0.48
CA ALA A 79 -5.73 -1.09 1.89
C ALA A 79 -4.63 -0.11 2.28
N ALA A 80 -4.50 0.13 3.57
CA ALA A 80 -3.44 0.98 4.10
C ALA A 80 -2.61 0.21 5.11
N VAL A 81 -1.32 0.50 5.11
CA VAL A 81 -0.38 0.07 6.14
C VAL A 81 0.38 1.31 6.60
N HIS A 82 0.95 1.26 7.80
CA HIS A 82 1.66 2.42 8.34
C HIS A 82 3.13 2.37 8.00
N ALA A 83 3.70 3.53 7.65
CA ALA A 83 5.11 3.63 7.28
C ALA A 83 6.02 3.11 8.40
N GLY A 84 5.71 3.46 9.65
CA GLY A 84 6.47 3.00 10.81
C GLY A 84 6.48 1.49 10.95
N ALA A 85 5.34 0.83 10.69
CA ALA A 85 5.26 -0.62 10.74
C ALA A 85 6.15 -1.27 9.67
N MET A 86 6.19 -0.66 8.47
CA MET A 86 7.07 -1.14 7.42
C MET A 86 8.53 -1.04 7.85
N ARG A 87 8.92 0.10 8.42
CA ARG A 87 10.29 0.34 8.88
C ARG A 87 10.69 -0.61 10.01
N GLN A 88 9.76 -0.91 10.92
CA GLN A 88 10.00 -1.87 12.00
C GLN A 88 10.25 -3.28 11.49
N ASN A 89 9.81 -3.57 10.27
CA ASN A 89 9.99 -4.87 9.65
C ASN A 89 11.09 -4.85 8.56
N GLY A 90 12.06 -3.96 8.71
CA GLY A 90 13.27 -3.95 7.88
C GLY A 90 13.13 -3.28 6.54
N GLN A 91 12.03 -2.55 6.31
CA GLN A 91 11.82 -1.87 5.04
C GLN A 91 12.24 -0.41 5.13
N ARG A 92 12.74 0.11 4.01
CA ARG A 92 12.91 1.55 3.82
C ARG A 92 11.67 2.08 3.13
N VAL A 93 11.20 3.24 3.56
CA VAL A 93 10.02 3.89 2.97
C VAL A 93 10.44 5.28 2.52
N TYR A 94 10.31 5.56 1.23
CA TYR A 94 10.75 6.85 0.67
C TYR A 94 9.91 7.22 -0.55
N PRO A 95 9.77 8.53 -0.82
CA PRO A 95 9.08 8.97 -2.04
C PRO A 95 9.83 8.46 -3.27
N ASP A 96 9.09 7.97 -4.24
CA ASP A 96 9.65 7.49 -5.49
C ASP A 96 9.14 8.38 -6.62
N LEU A 97 9.99 9.29 -7.06
CA LEU A 97 9.65 10.29 -8.07
C LEU A 97 10.12 9.90 -9.48
N LEU A 98 10.54 8.65 -9.65
CA LEU A 98 10.89 8.15 -10.97
C LEU A 98 9.63 8.09 -11.86
N ASN A 99 9.85 8.21 -13.16
CA ASN A 99 8.77 8.15 -14.16
C ASN A 99 7.74 9.28 -14.03
N GLN A 100 8.20 10.47 -13.68
CA GLN A 100 7.32 11.65 -13.55
C GLN A 100 6.59 11.99 -14.85
N ASP A 101 7.11 11.54 -15.98
CA ASP A 101 6.48 11.78 -17.29
C ASP A 101 5.44 10.70 -17.64
N ALA A 102 5.29 9.67 -16.83
CA ALA A 102 4.30 8.64 -17.10
C ALA A 102 2.87 9.19 -16.91
N ALA A 103 1.95 8.74 -17.77
CA ALA A 103 0.57 9.23 -17.75
C ALA A 103 -0.13 8.94 -16.42
N ASP A 104 0.27 7.88 -15.74
CA ASP A 104 -0.33 7.45 -14.45
C ASP A 104 0.50 7.89 -13.24
N TYR A 105 1.44 8.81 -13.44
CA TYR A 105 2.28 9.30 -12.35
C TYR A 105 1.44 9.96 -11.25
N GLN A 106 1.75 9.60 -10.01
CA GLN A 106 1.14 10.20 -8.83
C GLN A 106 2.24 10.79 -7.94
N PRO A 107 2.16 12.07 -7.56
CA PRO A 107 3.16 12.68 -6.69
C PRO A 107 3.34 11.96 -5.36
N SER A 108 2.29 11.27 -4.89
CA SER A 108 2.32 10.52 -3.64
C SER A 108 2.98 9.15 -3.76
N HIS A 109 3.42 8.76 -4.95
CA HIS A 109 4.05 7.45 -5.16
C HIS A 109 5.29 7.29 -4.29
N ALA A 110 5.36 6.17 -3.60
CA ALA A 110 6.45 5.86 -2.69
C ALA A 110 6.85 4.40 -2.84
N ALA A 111 8.05 4.09 -2.38
CA ALA A 111 8.58 2.74 -2.41
C ALA A 111 8.72 2.19 -1.00
N VAL A 112 8.39 0.91 -0.84
CA VAL A 112 8.69 0.13 0.36
C VAL A 112 9.72 -0.91 -0.06
N ALA A 113 10.98 -0.65 0.28
CA ALA A 113 12.13 -1.41 -0.22
C ALA A 113 12.79 -2.19 0.90
N GLY A 114 13.08 -3.45 0.67
CA GLY A 114 13.74 -4.30 1.63
C GLY A 114 13.43 -5.77 1.37
N PRO A 115 14.04 -6.67 2.14
CA PRO A 115 13.80 -8.11 1.99
C PRO A 115 12.33 -8.44 2.25
N LYS A 116 11.75 -9.29 1.41
CA LYS A 116 10.34 -9.66 1.53
C LYS A 116 10.15 -11.17 1.38
N ASP A 117 10.76 -11.93 2.29
CA ASP A 117 10.48 -13.35 2.35
C ASP A 117 9.05 -13.59 2.87
N ASN A 118 8.63 -14.85 2.89
CA ASN A 118 7.27 -15.21 3.31
C ASN A 118 6.91 -14.67 4.68
N LYS A 119 7.81 -14.81 5.64
CA LYS A 119 7.59 -14.36 7.02
C LYS A 119 7.44 -12.84 7.08
N THR A 120 8.29 -12.13 6.37
CA THR A 120 8.25 -10.66 6.32
C THR A 120 6.95 -10.18 5.69
N ARG A 121 6.54 -10.76 4.54
CA ARG A 121 5.29 -10.37 3.89
C ARG A 121 4.09 -10.53 4.80
N LYS A 122 4.04 -11.59 5.59
CA LYS A 122 2.96 -11.80 6.56
C LYS A 122 2.94 -10.72 7.62
N LYS A 123 4.10 -10.28 8.09
CA LYS A 123 4.20 -9.19 9.05
C LYS A 123 3.75 -7.87 8.44
N LEU A 124 4.14 -7.59 7.20
CA LEU A 124 3.72 -6.37 6.51
C LEU A 124 2.19 -6.34 6.33
N ALA A 125 1.60 -7.49 6.00
CA ALA A 125 0.15 -7.59 5.80
C ALA A 125 -0.64 -7.47 7.10
N ASN A 126 -0.06 -7.87 8.23
CA ASN A 126 -0.80 -8.07 9.48
C ASN A 126 -1.44 -6.78 10.01
N GLY A 127 -0.86 -5.64 9.74
CA GLY A 127 -1.35 -4.36 10.23
C GLY A 127 -2.23 -3.61 9.23
N TYR A 128 -2.73 -4.28 8.20
CA TYR A 128 -3.53 -3.61 7.19
C TYR A 128 -4.84 -3.07 7.77
N GLU A 129 -5.35 -2.04 7.13
CA GLU A 129 -6.73 -1.59 7.33
C GLU A 129 -7.33 -1.30 5.95
N TRP A 130 -8.62 -1.64 5.78
CA TRP A 130 -9.27 -1.35 4.52
C TRP A 130 -9.57 0.15 4.38
N VAL A 131 -9.31 0.68 3.21
CA VAL A 131 -9.68 2.04 2.83
C VAL A 131 -10.85 1.98 1.85
N ILE A 132 -10.73 1.14 0.82
CA ILE A 132 -11.84 0.79 -0.08
C ILE A 132 -11.90 -0.74 -0.07
N ALA A 133 -12.86 -1.25 0.70
CA ALA A 133 -12.94 -2.66 1.02
C ALA A 133 -13.79 -3.44 0.01
N PRO A 134 -13.49 -4.74 -0.19
CA PRO A 134 -14.40 -5.62 -0.93
C PRO A 134 -15.68 -5.85 -0.12
N PRO A 135 -16.76 -6.30 -0.79
CA PRO A 135 -17.95 -6.71 -0.05
C PRO A 135 -17.57 -7.76 1.00
N ASN A 136 -18.02 -7.53 2.24
CA ASN A 136 -17.64 -8.41 3.35
C ASN A 136 -18.67 -9.53 3.47
N ARG A 137 -18.63 -10.46 2.51
CA ARG A 137 -19.51 -11.62 2.50
C ARG A 137 -18.72 -12.89 2.73
N TYR A 138 -19.29 -13.75 3.56
CA TYR A 138 -18.85 -15.13 3.61
C TYR A 138 -19.56 -15.89 2.49
N GLU A 139 -18.80 -16.48 1.59
CA GLU A 139 -19.34 -17.27 0.48
C GLU A 139 -18.76 -18.68 0.56
N PRO A 140 -19.41 -19.57 1.31
CA PRO A 140 -18.96 -20.95 1.36
C PRO A 140 -19.17 -21.61 0.00
N ASP A 141 -18.20 -22.35 -0.45
CA ASP A 141 -18.29 -23.10 -1.69
C ASP A 141 -19.22 -24.29 -1.55
#